data_da984fd2848338b3c9fb19b17dcc680e
#
_entry.id   da984fd2848338b3c9fb19b17dcc680e
#
_cell.length_a   1.000
_cell.length_b   1.000
_cell.length_c   1.000
_cell.angle_alpha   90.00
_cell.angle_beta   90.00
_cell.angle_gamma   90.00
#
_symmetry.space_group_name_H-M   'P 1'
#
loop_
_entity.id
_entity.type
_entity.pdbx_description
1 polymer ?
#
loop_
_entity_poly.entity_id
_entity_poly.type
_entity_poly.pdbx_seq_one_letter_code
_entity_poly.pdbx_strand_id
1 'polypeptide(L)'
;MTVSSGKFGFLLWMTLEELRTYCLSKPSVEESLPFGPDTLVFKVRGKVFLITGFDYSPLQFNVKCDPDKAIDLRERYACVLPGYHMNKKHWNTVIVDGSAPVSLLKEWIDDSYKLVYTPSIKKSKPKK
;
A
#
# COMPACT_ATOMS: atom_id res chain seq x y z
N MET A 1 18.76 24.89 6.20
CA MET A 1 18.08 24.80 5.97
C MET A 1 17.21 24.02 5.15
N THR A 2 17.41 23.88 3.93
CA THR A 2 16.58 23.10 3.09
C THR A 2 16.57 21.68 3.53
N VAL A 3 17.60 21.22 4.11
CA VAL A 3 17.66 19.85 4.55
C VAL A 3 16.61 19.56 5.59
N SER A 4 16.41 20.46 6.51
CA SER A 4 15.43 20.27 7.55
C SER A 4 14.06 20.19 6.96
N SER A 5 13.77 21.07 6.03
CA SER A 5 12.47 21.07 5.41
C SER A 5 12.23 19.77 4.71
N GLY A 6 13.24 19.26 4.06
CA GLY A 6 13.12 17.99 3.38
C GLY A 6 12.76 16.87 4.33
N LYS A 7 13.33 16.88 5.51
CA LYS A 7 13.04 15.85 6.46
C LYS A 7 11.63 15.89 6.93
N PHE A 8 11.10 17.06 7.17
CA PHE A 8 9.73 17.17 7.59
C PHE A 8 8.83 16.66 6.48
N GLY A 9 9.18 16.92 5.24
CA GLY A 9 8.40 16.43 4.15
C GLY A 9 8.32 14.91 4.15
N PHE A 10 9.42 14.26 4.48
CA PHE A 10 9.44 12.82 4.49
C PHE A 10 8.53 12.23 5.56
N LEU A 11 8.32 12.93 6.64
CA LEU A 11 7.48 12.41 7.71
C LEU A 11 6.01 12.40 7.35
N LEU A 12 5.59 13.28 6.46
CA LEU A 12 4.18 13.39 6.09
C LEU A 12 3.87 12.99 4.67
N TRP A 13 4.85 13.05 3.80
CA TRP A 13 4.63 12.77 2.39
C TRP A 13 5.56 11.71 1.87
N MET A 14 5.09 10.95 0.92
CA MET A 14 5.89 9.94 0.28
C MET A 14 5.75 10.15 -1.20
N THR A 15 6.86 10.12 -1.93
CA THR A 15 6.83 10.24 -3.38
C THR A 15 6.66 8.86 -3.99
N LEU A 16 6.29 8.80 -5.25
CA LEU A 16 6.18 7.52 -5.94
C LEU A 16 7.52 6.80 -5.92
N GLU A 17 8.61 7.52 -6.07
CA GLU A 17 9.92 6.92 -6.07
C GLU A 17 10.25 6.30 -4.71
N GLU A 18 9.87 6.98 -3.64
CA GLU A 18 10.10 6.45 -2.30
C GLU A 18 9.22 5.23 -2.04
N LEU A 19 7.99 5.26 -2.52
CA LEU A 19 7.09 4.13 -2.40
C LEU A 19 7.69 2.92 -3.12
N ARG A 20 8.17 3.15 -4.32
CA ARG A 20 8.75 2.11 -5.14
C ARG A 20 9.99 1.51 -4.47
N THR A 21 10.86 2.38 -3.97
CA THR A 21 12.07 1.93 -3.28
C THR A 21 11.72 1.10 -2.05
N TYR A 22 10.73 1.54 -1.30
CA TYR A 22 10.35 0.82 -0.10
C TYR A 22 9.81 -0.56 -0.44
N CYS A 23 8.94 -0.65 -1.44
CA CYS A 23 8.38 -1.95 -1.83
C CYS A 23 9.47 -2.89 -2.34
N LEU A 24 10.38 -2.37 -3.15
CA LEU A 24 11.43 -3.21 -3.71
C LEU A 24 12.49 -3.63 -2.70
N SER A 25 12.52 -2.98 -1.55
CA SER A 25 13.47 -3.37 -0.52
C SER A 25 13.03 -4.64 0.19
N LYS A 26 11.78 -5.07 0.00
CA LYS A 26 11.30 -6.28 0.66
C LYS A 26 11.68 -7.52 -0.13
N PRO A 27 11.88 -8.64 0.56
CA PRO A 27 12.32 -9.87 -0.11
C PRO A 27 11.35 -10.35 -1.18
N SER A 28 11.90 -10.77 -2.30
CA SER A 28 11.15 -11.42 -3.38
C SER A 28 10.08 -10.57 -4.04
N VAL A 29 10.21 -9.27 -3.99
CA VAL A 29 9.25 -8.37 -4.62
C VAL A 29 9.65 -8.08 -6.06
N GLU A 30 8.66 -8.08 -6.95
CA GLU A 30 8.85 -7.74 -8.35
C GLU A 30 7.87 -6.65 -8.71
N GLU A 31 8.27 -5.75 -9.59
CA GLU A 31 7.36 -4.72 -10.08
C GLU A 31 7.06 -5.01 -11.54
N SER A 32 5.89 -4.62 -12.00
CA SER A 32 5.50 -4.84 -13.38
C SER A 32 4.37 -3.90 -13.79
N LEU A 33 4.06 -3.90 -15.09
CA LEU A 33 3.02 -3.04 -15.63
C LEU A 33 2.01 -3.88 -16.42
N PRO A 34 1.36 -4.83 -15.76
CA PRO A 34 0.48 -5.77 -16.48
C PRO A 34 -0.80 -5.15 -17.02
N PHE A 35 -1.19 -3.98 -16.49
CA PHE A 35 -2.44 -3.35 -16.90
C PHE A 35 -2.22 -2.10 -17.76
N GLY A 36 -1.03 -1.90 -18.24
CA GLY A 36 -0.75 -0.75 -19.09
C GLY A 36 0.35 0.13 -18.51
N PRO A 37 0.80 1.13 -19.26
CA PRO A 37 1.97 1.93 -18.86
C PRO A 37 1.74 2.85 -17.66
N ASP A 38 0.48 3.08 -17.29
CA ASP A 38 0.18 4.00 -16.21
C ASP A 38 -0.03 3.35 -14.85
N THR A 39 -0.05 2.04 -14.78
CA THR A 39 -0.34 1.31 -13.55
C THR A 39 0.82 0.43 -13.14
N LEU A 40 1.38 0.71 -11.98
CA LEU A 40 2.53 -0.02 -11.46
C LEU A 40 2.06 -1.01 -10.41
N VAL A 41 2.47 -2.26 -10.53
CA VAL A 41 2.04 -3.34 -9.65
C VAL A 41 3.23 -3.98 -8.99
N PHE A 42 3.11 -4.23 -7.68
CA PHE A 42 4.15 -4.93 -6.93
C PHE A 42 3.61 -6.28 -6.47
N LYS A 43 4.37 -7.33 -6.75
CA LYS A 43 3.97 -8.68 -6.38
C LYS A 43 5.03 -9.31 -5.51
N VAL A 44 4.59 -10.24 -4.67
CA VAL A 44 5.52 -11.08 -3.94
C VAL A 44 5.05 -12.50 -4.17
N ARG A 45 5.96 -13.35 -4.61
CA ARG A 45 5.66 -14.75 -4.91
C ARG A 45 4.50 -14.87 -5.90
N GLY A 46 4.48 -13.97 -6.87
CA GLY A 46 3.48 -14.00 -7.93
C GLY A 46 2.14 -13.38 -7.58
N LYS A 47 1.98 -12.87 -6.36
CA LYS A 47 0.70 -12.30 -5.95
C LYS A 47 0.83 -10.81 -5.67
N VAL A 48 -0.18 -10.06 -6.07
CA VAL A 48 -0.17 -8.60 -5.94
C VAL A 48 -0.40 -8.17 -4.51
N PHE A 49 0.43 -7.28 -4.00
CA PHE A 49 0.21 -6.71 -2.67
C PHE A 49 0.08 -5.18 -2.71
N LEU A 50 0.44 -4.55 -3.81
CA LEU A 50 0.29 -3.11 -3.91
C LEU A 50 0.14 -2.69 -5.37
N ILE A 51 -0.77 -1.75 -5.62
CA ILE A 51 -0.99 -1.21 -6.96
C ILE A 51 -1.01 0.30 -6.84
N THR A 52 -0.27 0.98 -7.70
CA THR A 52 -0.27 2.43 -7.73
C THR A 52 -0.22 2.89 -9.18
N GLY A 53 -0.14 4.17 -9.42
CA GLY A 53 -0.10 4.70 -10.77
C GLY A 53 0.82 5.90 -10.85
N PHE A 54 1.18 6.26 -12.07
CA PHE A 54 2.09 7.37 -12.30
C PHE A 54 1.38 8.70 -12.39
N ASP A 55 0.07 8.68 -12.59
CA ASP A 55 -0.70 9.90 -12.79
C ASP A 55 -1.39 10.47 -11.57
N TYR A 56 -1.20 9.88 -10.41
CA TYR A 56 -1.90 10.37 -9.22
C TYR A 56 -1.20 11.56 -8.59
N SER A 57 -2.00 12.59 -8.30
CA SER A 57 -1.49 13.76 -7.61
C SER A 57 -2.61 14.26 -6.71
N PRO A 58 -2.57 14.01 -5.42
CA PRO A 58 -1.46 13.38 -4.70
C PRO A 58 -1.33 11.90 -5.00
N LEU A 59 -0.20 11.34 -4.63
CA LEU A 59 0.05 9.92 -4.80
C LEU A 59 -1.01 9.12 -4.06
N GLN A 60 -1.42 7.99 -4.62
CA GLN A 60 -2.29 7.06 -3.91
C GLN A 60 -1.92 5.65 -4.30
N PHE A 61 -2.20 4.72 -3.43
CA PHE A 61 -1.91 3.33 -3.72
C PHE A 61 -2.97 2.43 -3.08
N ASN A 62 -3.09 1.22 -3.61
CA ASN A 62 -4.03 0.24 -3.10
C ASN A 62 -3.26 -0.86 -2.42
N VAL A 63 -3.68 -1.24 -1.22
CA VAL A 63 -3.05 -2.32 -0.47
C VAL A 63 -4.10 -3.25 0.09
N LYS A 64 -3.70 -4.49 0.29
CA LYS A 64 -4.60 -5.49 0.83
C LYS A 64 -4.63 -5.36 2.35
N CYS A 65 -5.76 -5.69 2.94
CA CYS A 65 -5.92 -5.53 4.37
C CYS A 65 -6.92 -6.54 4.90
N ASP A 66 -6.72 -6.96 6.14
CA ASP A 66 -7.71 -7.78 6.82
C ASP A 66 -9.05 -7.03 6.79
N PRO A 67 -10.17 -7.70 6.50
CA PRO A 67 -11.44 -6.99 6.35
C PRO A 67 -11.86 -6.13 7.54
N ASP A 68 -11.68 -6.62 8.76
CA ASP A 68 -12.07 -5.84 9.93
C ASP A 68 -11.16 -4.63 10.10
N LYS A 69 -9.88 -4.81 9.87
CA LYS A 69 -8.95 -3.71 9.98
C LYS A 69 -9.18 -2.71 8.86
N ALA A 70 -9.57 -3.20 7.69
CA ALA A 70 -9.83 -2.31 6.55
C ALA A 70 -10.94 -1.32 6.91
N ILE A 71 -12.01 -1.80 7.51
CA ILE A 71 -13.12 -0.93 7.90
C ILE A 71 -12.66 0.04 8.99
N ASP A 72 -11.94 -0.46 9.98
CA ASP A 72 -11.45 0.37 11.07
C ASP A 72 -10.58 1.52 10.55
N LEU A 73 -9.69 1.23 9.62
CA LEU A 73 -8.81 2.25 9.06
C LEU A 73 -9.59 3.29 8.28
N ARG A 74 -10.63 2.87 7.53
CA ARG A 74 -11.44 3.81 6.79
C ARG A 74 -12.20 4.76 7.72
N GLU A 75 -12.58 4.27 8.88
CA GLU A 75 -13.28 5.10 9.84
C GLU A 75 -12.34 6.05 10.57
N ARG A 76 -11.11 5.63 10.80
CA ARG A 76 -10.16 6.46 11.53
C ARG A 76 -9.42 7.47 10.69
N TYR A 77 -9.18 7.15 9.43
CA TYR A 77 -8.36 8.00 8.58
C TYR A 77 -9.10 8.41 7.32
N ALA A 78 -9.30 9.71 7.15
CA ALA A 78 -9.97 10.21 5.96
C ALA A 78 -9.23 9.86 4.67
N CYS A 79 -7.93 9.63 4.76
CA CYS A 79 -7.14 9.31 3.58
C CYS A 79 -7.23 7.83 3.19
N VAL A 80 -7.96 7.00 3.95
CA VAL A 80 -8.12 5.60 3.63
C VAL A 80 -9.55 5.37 3.16
N LEU A 81 -9.68 4.86 1.93
CA LEU A 81 -10.97 4.65 1.28
C LEU A 81 -11.12 3.20 0.84
N PRO A 82 -12.35 2.76 0.53
CA PRO A 82 -12.50 1.41 -0.01
C PRO A 82 -11.74 1.29 -1.32
N GLY A 83 -11.17 0.13 -1.59
CA GLY A 83 -10.35 -0.06 -2.77
C GLY A 83 -11.07 0.27 -4.06
N TYR A 84 -10.54 1.24 -4.78
CA TYR A 84 -11.14 1.71 -6.01
C TYR A 84 -10.92 0.66 -7.10
N HIS A 85 -11.99 0.22 -7.74
CA HIS A 85 -11.95 -0.82 -8.77
C HIS A 85 -11.39 -2.15 -8.26
N MET A 86 -11.50 -2.39 -6.96
CA MET A 86 -10.98 -3.61 -6.37
C MET A 86 -12.00 -4.20 -5.42
N ASN A 87 -11.72 -5.38 -4.90
CA ASN A 87 -12.59 -6.00 -3.92
C ASN A 87 -12.49 -5.18 -2.63
N LYS A 88 -13.55 -4.46 -2.31
CA LYS A 88 -13.54 -3.51 -1.21
C LYS A 88 -13.47 -4.15 0.17
N LYS A 89 -13.74 -5.43 0.24
CA LYS A 89 -13.65 -6.14 1.50
C LYS A 89 -12.20 -6.33 1.91
N HIS A 90 -11.34 -6.55 0.94
CA HIS A 90 -9.94 -6.87 1.20
C HIS A 90 -8.93 -5.79 0.80
N TRP A 91 -9.38 -4.75 0.12
CA TRP A 91 -8.47 -3.73 -0.39
C TRP A 91 -8.86 -2.33 0.05
N ASN A 92 -7.87 -1.54 0.40
CA ASN A 92 -8.06 -0.13 0.71
C ASN A 92 -7.25 0.72 -0.25
N THR A 93 -7.76 1.89 -0.57
CA THR A 93 -7.02 2.90 -1.32
C THR A 93 -6.52 3.91 -0.30
N VAL A 94 -5.23 4.19 -0.32
CA VAL A 94 -4.61 5.13 0.61
C VAL A 94 -4.13 6.33 -0.17
N ILE A 95 -4.55 7.52 0.24
CA ILE A 95 -4.15 8.75 -0.43
C ILE A 95 -3.06 9.42 0.40
N VAL A 96 -1.95 9.75 -0.24
CA VAL A 96 -0.83 10.38 0.46
C VAL A 96 -1.04 11.87 0.42
N ASP A 97 -1.83 12.38 1.35
CA ASP A 97 -2.19 13.79 1.40
C ASP A 97 -1.66 14.51 2.64
N GLY A 98 -0.77 13.86 3.37
CA GLY A 98 -0.17 14.46 4.55
C GLY A 98 -0.94 14.22 5.84
N SER A 99 -2.12 13.60 5.75
CA SER A 99 -2.93 13.38 6.94
C SER A 99 -2.46 12.16 7.75
N ALA A 100 -1.73 11.24 7.14
CA ALA A 100 -1.16 10.10 7.85
C ALA A 100 0.36 10.15 7.69
N PRO A 101 1.11 9.94 8.77
CA PRO A 101 2.55 10.00 8.67
C PRO A 101 3.11 8.82 7.87
N VAL A 102 4.28 9.00 7.31
CA VAL A 102 4.91 7.98 6.47
C VAL A 102 5.06 6.65 7.23
N SER A 103 5.28 6.71 8.54
CA SER A 103 5.42 5.48 9.32
C SER A 103 4.16 4.63 9.25
N LEU A 104 2.98 5.26 9.24
CA LEU A 104 1.74 4.52 9.14
C LEU A 104 1.55 3.99 7.72
N LEU A 105 1.93 4.79 6.72
CA LEU A 105 1.83 4.34 5.34
C LEU A 105 2.67 3.08 5.16
N LYS A 106 3.86 3.07 5.73
CA LYS A 106 4.73 1.91 5.62
C LYS A 106 4.17 0.72 6.37
N GLU A 107 3.53 0.96 7.49
CA GLU A 107 2.91 -0.11 8.27
C GLU A 107 1.82 -0.79 7.44
N TRP A 108 1.00 0.00 6.75
CA TRP A 108 -0.08 -0.56 5.94
C TRP A 108 0.46 -1.31 4.72
N ILE A 109 1.58 -0.86 4.18
CA ILE A 109 2.24 -1.57 3.09
C ILE A 109 2.78 -2.90 3.62
N ASP A 110 3.40 -2.88 4.80
CA ASP A 110 3.95 -4.08 5.41
C ASP A 110 2.86 -5.10 5.70
N ASP A 111 1.70 -4.64 6.18
CA ASP A 111 0.59 -5.53 6.45
C ASP A 111 0.12 -6.23 5.20
N SER A 112 0.02 -5.49 4.09
CA SER A 112 -0.39 -6.05 2.83
C SER A 112 0.61 -7.11 2.34
N TYR A 113 1.89 -6.77 2.44
CA TYR A 113 2.95 -7.68 2.04
C TYR A 113 2.84 -8.99 2.83
N LYS A 114 2.66 -8.90 4.14
CA LYS A 114 2.58 -10.08 4.99
C LYS A 114 1.38 -10.93 4.68
N LEU A 115 0.24 -10.31 4.42
CA LEU A 115 -0.97 -11.05 4.11
C LEU A 115 -0.80 -11.87 2.84
N VAL A 116 -0.11 -11.31 1.87
CA VAL A 116 0.07 -11.95 0.58
C VAL A 116 1.20 -12.99 0.64
N TYR A 117 2.22 -12.69 1.44
CA TYR A 117 3.38 -13.55 1.51
C TYR A 117 3.07 -14.92 2.13
N THR A 118 2.19 -14.96 3.11
CA THR A 118 1.89 -16.21 3.80
C THR A 118 0.42 -16.54 3.84
N PRO A 119 -0.25 -16.61 2.68
CA PRO A 119 -1.69 -16.86 2.69
C PRO A 119 -2.06 -18.29 3.00
N SER A 120 -1.26 -19.22 2.62
CA SER A 120 -1.64 -20.60 2.80
C SER A 120 -1.76 -21.01 4.26
N ILE A 121 -1.00 -20.39 5.10
CA ILE A 121 -1.07 -20.71 6.49
C ILE A 121 -2.38 -20.32 7.08
N LYS A 122 -2.90 -19.19 6.69
CA LYS A 122 -4.14 -18.76 7.16
C LYS A 122 -5.24 -19.57 6.67
N LYS A 123 -5.22 -19.98 5.46
CA LYS A 123 -6.25 -20.74 4.93
C LYS A 123 -6.43 -22.02 5.60
N SER A 124 -5.43 -22.63 6.03
CA SER A 124 -5.57 -23.92 6.58
C SER A 124 -6.33 -23.89 7.88
N LYS A 125 -6.33 -22.84 8.56
CA LYS A 125 -7.03 -22.80 9.74
C LYS A 125 -8.43 -22.76 9.64
N PRO A 126 -8.89 -22.05 8.93
CA PRO A 126 -10.27 -21.94 8.85
C PRO A 126 -10.92 -23.21 8.56
N LYS A 127 -10.78 -23.80 8.50
CA LYS A 127 -11.45 -24.71 8.18
C LYS A 127 -12.05 -25.22 9.06
N LYS A 128 -12.01 -24.81 9.47
CA LYS A 128 -12.45 -25.06 10.23
C LYS A 128 -12.95 -24.99 10.47
#